data_17d68c951462300b7093ef630c8fbc5f
#
_entry.id   17d68c951462300b7093ef630c8fbc5f
#
_cell.length_a   1.000
_cell.length_b   1.000
_cell.length_c   1.000
_cell.angle_alpha   90.00
_cell.angle_beta   90.00
_cell.angle_gamma   90.00
#
_symmetry.space_group_name_H-M   'P 1'
#
loop_
_entity.id
_entity.type
_entity.pdbx_description
1 polymer ?
#
loop_
_entity_poly.entity_id
_entity_poly.type
_entity_poly.pdbx_seq_one_letter_code
_entity_poly.pdbx_strand_id
1 'polypeptide(L)'
;MKGLLAFVAALILVVAASTRAMAVEASEAPGAKPLPVGTAFPDVPLIGPLPPTLAASLGIAAAGPTPINTVDADILVVEIFSMYCPFCQREAPTINELHALIDKRGLGKRIKIIGIGAGNSDTEVDIFRKKYNVPFALFSDSAFAVHQRVGQVGTPFFYVLRKNPGKGYEIVLTHLGLIPSPADFLAAITAKAGIQP
;
A
#
# COMPACT_ATOMS: atom_id res chain seq x y z
N MET A 1 -19.32 80.22 9.28
CA MET A 1 -20.56 79.43 9.21
C MET A 1 -20.13 78.10 8.61
N LYS A 2 -19.74 77.24 9.42
CA LYS A 2 -20.07 75.82 9.71
C LYS A 2 -20.17 74.98 8.43
N GLY A 3 -19.02 74.33 8.04
CA GLY A 3 -18.94 73.31 7.05
C GLY A 3 -18.72 71.99 7.74
N LEU A 4 -19.60 71.05 7.48
CA LEU A 4 -19.68 69.71 8.05
C LEU A 4 -18.77 68.78 7.26
N LEU A 5 -17.66 68.26 7.91
CA LEU A 5 -16.83 67.23 7.37
C LEU A 5 -17.55 65.88 7.55
N ALA A 6 -17.91 65.25 6.45
CA ALA A 6 -18.41 63.89 6.45
C ALA A 6 -17.22 62.91 6.32
N PHE A 7 -16.93 62.13 7.35
CA PHE A 7 -16.00 61.01 7.34
C PHE A 7 -16.67 59.79 6.65
N VAL A 8 -16.18 59.44 5.47
CA VAL A 8 -16.51 58.17 4.84
C VAL A 8 -15.49 57.14 5.34
N ALA A 9 -15.90 56.35 6.29
CA ALA A 9 -15.12 55.17 6.70
C ALA A 9 -15.40 54.05 5.71
N ALA A 10 -14.43 53.78 4.82
CA ALA A 10 -14.46 52.61 3.94
C ALA A 10 -14.12 51.36 4.76
N LEU A 11 -15.13 50.56 5.07
CA LEU A 11 -15.00 49.26 5.70
C LEU A 11 -14.51 48.25 4.65
N ILE A 12 -13.22 47.98 4.61
CA ILE A 12 -12.64 46.91 3.79
C ILE A 12 -12.91 45.56 4.47
N LEU A 13 -13.93 44.87 4.00
CA LEU A 13 -14.24 43.51 4.41
C LEU A 13 -13.24 42.56 3.72
N VAL A 14 -12.19 42.19 4.41
CA VAL A 14 -11.28 41.14 3.94
C VAL A 14 -11.98 39.79 4.12
N VAL A 15 -12.60 39.30 3.05
CA VAL A 15 -13.10 37.93 2.99
C VAL A 15 -11.87 36.98 2.82
N ALA A 16 -11.37 36.47 3.92
CA ALA A 16 -10.40 35.37 3.90
C ALA A 16 -11.13 34.12 3.41
N ALA A 17 -11.04 33.86 2.10
CA ALA A 17 -11.46 32.60 1.52
C ALA A 17 -10.50 31.50 2.01
N SER A 18 -10.90 30.81 3.07
CA SER A 18 -10.22 29.60 3.53
C SER A 18 -10.45 28.51 2.48
N THR A 19 -9.52 28.35 1.56
CA THR A 19 -9.45 27.19 0.68
C THR A 19 -9.08 25.98 1.54
N ARG A 20 -10.08 25.31 2.11
CA ARG A 20 -9.91 23.97 2.63
C ARG A 20 -9.60 23.09 1.42
N ALA A 21 -8.33 22.70 1.27
CA ALA A 21 -7.97 21.59 0.42
C ALA A 21 -8.74 20.38 0.96
N MET A 22 -9.76 19.93 0.22
CA MET A 22 -10.43 18.67 0.52
C MET A 22 -9.40 17.57 0.27
N ALA A 23 -8.76 17.09 1.34
CA ALA A 23 -8.06 15.83 1.31
C ALA A 23 -9.12 14.77 0.97
N VAL A 24 -9.05 14.22 -0.24
CA VAL A 24 -9.86 13.07 -0.62
C VAL A 24 -9.23 11.89 0.08
N GLU A 25 -9.69 11.60 1.30
CA GLU A 25 -9.29 10.39 2.01
C GLU A 25 -9.88 9.18 1.28
N ALA A 26 -9.05 8.14 1.12
CA ALA A 26 -9.53 6.84 0.67
C ALA A 26 -10.50 6.33 1.73
N SER A 27 -11.80 6.26 1.41
CA SER A 27 -12.81 5.75 2.35
C SER A 27 -12.82 4.23 2.32
N GLU A 28 -12.99 3.60 3.49
CA GLU A 28 -13.23 2.17 3.56
C GLU A 28 -14.52 1.81 2.79
N ALA A 29 -14.46 0.69 2.05
CA ALA A 29 -15.65 0.16 1.38
C ALA A 29 -16.69 -0.25 2.43
N PRO A 30 -17.99 -0.07 2.18
CA PRO A 30 -19.04 -0.53 3.08
C PRO A 30 -18.88 -2.03 3.36
N GLY A 31 -18.72 -2.40 4.65
CA GLY A 31 -18.49 -3.79 5.08
C GLY A 31 -17.03 -4.21 5.18
N ALA A 32 -16.07 -3.35 4.84
CA ALA A 32 -14.65 -3.62 5.05
C ALA A 32 -14.35 -3.86 6.54
N LYS A 33 -13.61 -4.96 6.81
CA LYS A 33 -13.13 -5.30 8.16
C LYS A 33 -11.67 -5.70 8.05
N PRO A 34 -10.74 -4.73 8.03
CA PRO A 34 -9.31 -5.04 8.00
C PRO A 34 -8.96 -5.99 9.14
N LEU A 35 -8.05 -6.93 8.85
CA LEU A 35 -7.54 -7.84 9.87
C LEU A 35 -6.77 -7.03 10.93
N PRO A 36 -7.01 -7.28 12.24
CA PRO A 36 -6.39 -6.49 13.30
C PRO A 36 -4.88 -6.71 13.40
N VAL A 37 -4.16 -5.65 13.74
CA VAL A 37 -2.74 -5.74 14.14
C VAL A 37 -2.60 -6.69 15.34
N GLY A 38 -1.53 -7.49 15.35
CA GLY A 38 -1.27 -8.52 16.35
C GLY A 38 -1.92 -9.87 16.04
N THR A 39 -2.69 -9.99 14.96
CA THR A 39 -3.27 -11.27 14.54
C THR A 39 -2.47 -11.94 13.43
N ALA A 40 -2.65 -13.26 13.28
CA ALA A 40 -2.05 -14.00 12.18
C ALA A 40 -2.67 -13.58 10.83
N PHE A 41 -1.81 -13.34 9.83
CA PHE A 41 -2.26 -13.17 8.46
C PHE A 41 -2.62 -14.53 7.86
N PRO A 42 -3.74 -14.67 7.15
CA PRO A 42 -4.15 -15.96 6.59
C PRO A 42 -3.15 -16.45 5.52
N ASP A 43 -2.90 -17.76 5.50
CA ASP A 43 -2.09 -18.37 4.45
C ASP A 43 -2.88 -18.40 3.13
N VAL A 44 -2.78 -17.32 2.36
CA VAL A 44 -3.48 -17.15 1.09
C VAL A 44 -2.61 -17.63 -0.07
N PRO A 45 -3.21 -18.16 -1.16
CA PRO A 45 -2.47 -18.51 -2.36
C PRO A 45 -2.07 -17.23 -3.12
N LEU A 46 -0.80 -17.14 -3.50
CA LEU A 46 -0.28 -16.19 -4.46
C LEU A 46 -0.40 -16.79 -5.85
N ILE A 47 -1.21 -16.18 -6.72
CA ILE A 47 -1.58 -16.73 -8.03
C ILE A 47 -1.02 -15.83 -9.13
N GLY A 48 -0.46 -16.44 -10.15
CA GLY A 48 0.01 -15.78 -11.37
C GLY A 48 1.42 -16.19 -11.77
N PRO A 49 1.73 -16.06 -13.06
CA PRO A 49 3.08 -16.24 -13.54
C PRO A 49 3.95 -15.05 -13.11
N LEU A 50 5.12 -15.34 -12.53
CA LEU A 50 6.12 -14.34 -12.20
C LEU A 50 7.32 -14.41 -13.14
N PRO A 51 7.96 -13.28 -13.44
CA PRO A 51 9.33 -13.31 -13.97
C PRO A 51 10.23 -14.16 -13.05
N PRO A 52 11.08 -15.04 -13.61
CA PRO A 52 11.92 -15.93 -12.80
C PRO A 52 12.77 -15.19 -11.75
N THR A 53 13.24 -14.00 -12.07
CA THR A 53 14.02 -13.14 -11.15
C THR A 53 13.21 -12.70 -9.94
N LEU A 54 11.93 -12.36 -10.11
CA LEU A 54 11.05 -11.97 -9.02
C LEU A 54 10.66 -13.17 -8.15
N ALA A 55 10.38 -14.32 -8.78
CA ALA A 55 10.12 -15.56 -8.04
C ALA A 55 11.33 -15.95 -7.19
N ALA A 56 12.54 -15.93 -7.76
CA ALA A 56 13.78 -16.21 -7.04
C ALA A 56 14.02 -15.23 -5.88
N SER A 57 13.71 -13.96 -6.06
CA SER A 57 13.85 -12.95 -4.99
C SER A 57 12.94 -13.19 -3.79
N LEU A 58 11.82 -13.88 -4.00
CA LEU A 58 10.86 -14.27 -2.96
C LEU A 58 11.09 -15.69 -2.43
N GLY A 59 12.02 -16.46 -3.02
CA GLY A 59 12.25 -17.86 -2.68
C GLY A 59 11.09 -18.80 -3.03
N ILE A 60 10.29 -18.47 -4.07
CA ILE A 60 9.09 -19.20 -4.46
C ILE A 60 9.15 -19.70 -5.91
N ALA A 61 8.25 -20.62 -6.28
CA ALA A 61 8.11 -21.06 -7.66
C ALA A 61 7.60 -19.93 -8.57
N ALA A 62 8.06 -19.91 -9.84
CA ALA A 62 7.67 -18.91 -10.81
C ALA A 62 6.23 -19.11 -11.36
N ALA A 63 5.65 -20.27 -11.20
CA ALA A 63 4.33 -20.64 -11.69
C ALA A 63 3.54 -21.46 -10.66
N GLY A 64 2.22 -21.38 -10.76
CA GLY A 64 1.28 -22.06 -9.89
C GLY A 64 0.96 -21.29 -8.61
N PRO A 65 -0.08 -21.71 -7.89
CA PRO A 65 -0.42 -21.10 -6.61
C PRO A 65 0.66 -21.44 -5.57
N THR A 66 1.18 -20.41 -4.92
CA THR A 66 2.19 -20.54 -3.86
C THR A 66 1.63 -19.98 -2.56
N PRO A 67 1.66 -20.71 -1.43
CA PRO A 67 1.22 -20.18 -0.16
C PRO A 67 2.07 -18.98 0.27
N ILE A 68 1.42 -17.89 0.74
CA ILE A 68 2.14 -16.67 1.15
C ILE A 68 3.15 -16.94 2.27
N ASN A 69 2.88 -17.93 3.12
CA ASN A 69 3.78 -18.32 4.21
C ASN A 69 5.12 -18.92 3.74
N THR A 70 5.24 -19.31 2.46
CA THR A 70 6.51 -19.80 1.89
C THR A 70 7.44 -18.68 1.43
N VAL A 71 6.96 -17.45 1.32
CA VAL A 71 7.80 -16.31 0.94
C VAL A 71 8.95 -16.15 1.92
N ASP A 72 10.17 -16.01 1.38
CA ASP A 72 11.38 -15.83 2.17
C ASP A 72 11.62 -14.35 2.47
N ALA A 73 11.05 -13.89 3.59
CA ALA A 73 11.20 -12.53 4.10
C ALA A 73 11.00 -12.48 5.61
N ASP A 74 11.79 -11.66 6.33
CA ASP A 74 11.54 -11.34 7.74
C ASP A 74 10.27 -10.49 7.84
N ILE A 75 10.15 -9.54 6.92
CA ILE A 75 9.02 -8.61 6.80
C ILE A 75 8.49 -8.68 5.37
N LEU A 76 7.19 -8.85 5.25
CA LEU A 76 6.48 -8.82 3.98
C LEU A 76 5.46 -7.68 3.98
N VAL A 77 5.64 -6.72 3.09
CA VAL A 77 4.65 -5.67 2.82
C VAL A 77 3.73 -6.16 1.72
N VAL A 78 2.45 -6.30 2.03
CA VAL A 78 1.42 -6.75 1.10
C VAL A 78 0.54 -5.57 0.74
N GLU A 79 0.60 -5.13 -0.51
CA GLU A 79 -0.32 -4.15 -1.07
C GLU A 79 -1.54 -4.87 -1.65
N ILE A 80 -2.73 -4.55 -1.18
CA ILE A 80 -3.98 -4.90 -1.85
C ILE A 80 -4.33 -3.73 -2.77
N PHE A 81 -4.26 -3.95 -4.07
CA PHE A 81 -4.48 -2.92 -5.09
C PHE A 81 -5.55 -3.34 -6.09
N SER A 82 -5.95 -2.42 -6.96
CA SER A 82 -6.68 -2.72 -8.20
C SER A 82 -6.17 -1.83 -9.32
N MET A 83 -5.98 -2.41 -10.51
CA MET A 83 -5.56 -1.62 -11.67
C MET A 83 -6.56 -0.52 -12.04
N TYR A 84 -7.82 -0.67 -11.64
CA TYR A 84 -8.90 0.28 -11.90
C TYR A 84 -9.00 1.39 -10.84
N CYS A 85 -8.31 1.25 -9.69
CA CYS A 85 -8.35 2.22 -8.61
C CYS A 85 -7.43 3.43 -8.92
N PRO A 86 -7.98 4.67 -9.02
CA PRO A 86 -7.16 5.85 -9.30
C PRO A 86 -6.13 6.14 -8.20
N PHE A 87 -6.42 5.76 -6.96
CA PHE A 87 -5.49 5.90 -5.83
C PHE A 87 -4.30 4.93 -5.97
N CYS A 88 -4.54 3.67 -6.37
CA CYS A 88 -3.48 2.69 -6.63
C CYS A 88 -2.57 3.15 -7.80
N GLN A 89 -3.17 3.73 -8.85
CA GLN A 89 -2.40 4.27 -9.97
C GLN A 89 -1.49 5.43 -9.55
N ARG A 90 -1.95 6.28 -8.62
CA ARG A 90 -1.15 7.37 -8.04
C ARG A 90 -0.10 6.89 -7.05
N GLU A 91 -0.40 5.80 -6.33
CA GLU A 91 0.51 5.21 -5.33
C GLU A 91 1.69 4.46 -5.97
N ALA A 92 1.51 3.91 -7.16
CA ALA A 92 2.52 3.06 -7.79
C ALA A 92 3.94 3.68 -7.85
N PRO A 93 4.15 4.96 -8.19
CA PRO A 93 5.47 5.57 -8.11
C PRO A 93 6.03 5.61 -6.68
N THR A 94 5.19 5.93 -5.68
CA THR A 94 5.62 6.06 -4.28
C THR A 94 6.05 4.72 -3.70
N ILE A 95 5.32 3.63 -4.00
CA ILE A 95 5.71 2.29 -3.55
C ILE A 95 6.95 1.77 -4.29
N ASN A 96 7.17 2.18 -5.55
CA ASN A 96 8.41 1.92 -6.26
C ASN A 96 9.61 2.62 -5.58
N GLU A 97 9.42 3.87 -5.14
CA GLU A 97 10.44 4.60 -4.37
C GLU A 97 10.71 3.92 -3.02
N LEU A 98 9.68 3.41 -2.34
CA LEU A 98 9.85 2.62 -1.11
C LEU A 98 10.70 1.38 -1.37
N HIS A 99 10.42 0.64 -2.46
CA HIS A 99 11.21 -0.53 -2.85
C HIS A 99 12.68 -0.16 -3.08
N ALA A 100 12.94 0.89 -3.86
CA ALA A 100 14.29 1.37 -4.12
C ALA A 100 15.01 1.84 -2.83
N LEU A 101 14.27 2.45 -1.89
CA LEU A 101 14.83 2.86 -0.60
C LEU A 101 15.20 1.66 0.28
N ILE A 102 14.38 0.61 0.30
CA ILE A 102 14.66 -0.65 0.99
C ILE A 102 15.97 -1.25 0.47
N ASP A 103 16.14 -1.32 -0.86
CA ASP A 103 17.36 -1.84 -1.48
C ASP A 103 18.58 -0.97 -1.18
N LYS A 104 18.43 0.36 -1.30
CA LYS A 104 19.50 1.33 -1.00
C LYS A 104 20.00 1.23 0.45
N ARG A 105 19.12 0.86 1.39
CA ARG A 105 19.49 0.64 2.80
C ARG A 105 19.99 -0.77 3.11
N GLY A 106 20.14 -1.63 2.09
CA GLY A 106 20.62 -3.01 2.27
C GLY A 106 19.60 -3.94 2.93
N LEU A 107 18.32 -3.52 3.01
CA LEU A 107 17.24 -4.27 3.65
C LEU A 107 16.50 -5.22 2.71
N GLY A 108 16.80 -5.21 1.41
CA GLY A 108 16.08 -5.97 0.38
C GLY A 108 16.09 -7.49 0.55
N LYS A 109 17.01 -8.07 1.35
CA LYS A 109 16.96 -9.48 1.74
C LYS A 109 15.97 -9.77 2.86
N ARG A 110 15.67 -8.78 3.70
CA ARG A 110 14.85 -8.93 4.90
C ARG A 110 13.43 -8.42 4.71
N ILE A 111 13.26 -7.35 3.93
CA ILE A 111 11.97 -6.71 3.65
C ILE A 111 11.64 -6.93 2.18
N LYS A 112 10.50 -7.56 1.90
CA LYS A 112 9.95 -7.75 0.56
C LYS A 112 8.63 -7.01 0.42
N ILE A 113 8.35 -6.58 -0.81
CA ILE A 113 7.05 -6.00 -1.17
C ILE A 113 6.41 -6.91 -2.20
N ILE A 114 5.13 -7.18 -2.04
CA ILE A 114 4.28 -7.82 -3.04
C ILE A 114 2.97 -7.05 -3.19
N GLY A 115 2.35 -7.15 -4.37
CA GLY A 115 1.00 -6.64 -4.59
C GLY A 115 0.03 -7.77 -4.95
N ILE A 116 -1.22 -7.67 -4.48
CA ILE A 116 -2.32 -8.58 -4.83
C ILE A 116 -3.43 -7.75 -5.47
N GLY A 117 -3.70 -7.99 -6.74
CA GLY A 117 -4.66 -7.24 -7.56
C GLY A 117 -6.09 -7.74 -7.34
N ALA A 118 -6.81 -7.13 -6.41
CA ALA A 118 -8.20 -7.46 -6.11
C ALA A 118 -9.11 -7.24 -7.34
N GLY A 119 -9.78 -8.32 -7.79
CA GLY A 119 -10.58 -8.34 -9.01
C GLY A 119 -9.77 -8.21 -10.30
N ASN A 120 -8.46 -8.45 -10.26
CA ASN A 120 -7.62 -8.36 -11.44
C ASN A 120 -7.15 -9.74 -11.90
N SER A 121 -7.22 -9.97 -13.22
CA SER A 121 -6.65 -11.13 -13.91
C SER A 121 -5.12 -11.00 -14.05
N ASP A 122 -4.44 -12.08 -14.43
CA ASP A 122 -3.00 -12.09 -14.71
C ASP A 122 -2.60 -11.04 -15.77
N THR A 123 -3.43 -10.90 -16.82
CA THR A 123 -3.20 -9.90 -17.87
C THR A 123 -3.30 -8.48 -17.35
N GLU A 124 -4.29 -8.18 -16.52
CA GLU A 124 -4.48 -6.85 -15.94
C GLU A 124 -3.38 -6.48 -14.96
N VAL A 125 -2.94 -7.44 -14.16
CA VAL A 125 -1.79 -7.27 -13.28
C VAL A 125 -0.51 -6.99 -14.07
N ASP A 126 -0.28 -7.71 -15.18
CA ASP A 126 0.90 -7.50 -16.04
C ASP A 126 0.84 -6.14 -16.76
N ILE A 127 -0.34 -5.69 -17.20
CA ILE A 127 -0.54 -4.34 -17.74
C ILE A 127 -0.19 -3.29 -16.70
N PHE A 128 -0.70 -3.43 -15.47
CA PHE A 128 -0.40 -2.50 -14.37
C PHE A 128 1.10 -2.46 -14.07
N ARG A 129 1.73 -3.63 -13.92
CA ARG A 129 3.16 -3.76 -13.68
C ARG A 129 4.01 -3.04 -14.73
N LYS A 130 3.69 -3.25 -16.02
CA LYS A 130 4.41 -2.61 -17.15
C LYS A 130 4.16 -1.11 -17.20
N LYS A 131 2.91 -0.69 -17.05
CA LYS A 131 2.52 0.73 -17.15
C LYS A 131 3.20 1.60 -16.10
N TYR A 132 3.34 1.08 -14.87
CA TYR A 132 3.89 1.82 -13.75
C TYR A 132 5.33 1.38 -13.39
N ASN A 133 5.96 0.53 -14.21
CA ASN A 133 7.32 0.02 -14.00
C ASN A 133 7.51 -0.57 -12.58
N VAL A 134 6.53 -1.36 -12.11
CA VAL A 134 6.57 -1.95 -10.76
C VAL A 134 7.71 -2.98 -10.67
N PRO A 135 8.69 -2.79 -9.76
CA PRO A 135 9.89 -3.62 -9.70
C PRO A 135 9.74 -4.89 -8.86
N PHE A 136 8.62 -5.08 -8.19
CA PHE A 136 8.35 -6.21 -7.29
C PHE A 136 7.23 -7.10 -7.83
N ALA A 137 7.01 -8.24 -7.15
CA ALA A 137 6.03 -9.24 -7.60
C ALA A 137 4.59 -8.76 -7.39
N LEU A 138 3.79 -8.91 -8.43
CA LEU A 138 2.33 -8.70 -8.39
C LEU A 138 1.62 -10.01 -8.70
N PHE A 139 0.54 -10.28 -7.98
CA PHE A 139 -0.29 -11.47 -8.09
C PHE A 139 -1.73 -11.11 -8.43
N SER A 140 -2.42 -11.99 -9.15
CA SER A 140 -3.82 -11.81 -9.49
C SER A 140 -4.74 -12.34 -8.39
N ASP A 141 -5.92 -11.74 -8.28
CA ASP A 141 -7.04 -12.21 -7.44
C ASP A 141 -8.35 -11.92 -8.15
N SER A 142 -8.51 -12.48 -9.36
CA SER A 142 -9.65 -12.20 -10.27
C SER A 142 -11.02 -12.51 -9.67
N ALA A 143 -11.09 -13.48 -8.77
CA ALA A 143 -12.30 -13.89 -8.07
C ALA A 143 -12.48 -13.24 -6.69
N PHE A 144 -11.63 -12.28 -6.31
CA PHE A 144 -11.64 -11.65 -4.98
C PHE A 144 -11.45 -12.64 -3.81
N ALA A 145 -10.91 -13.84 -4.07
CA ALA A 145 -10.78 -14.89 -3.07
C ALA A 145 -9.82 -14.50 -1.93
N VAL A 146 -8.68 -13.88 -2.27
CA VAL A 146 -7.74 -13.35 -1.29
C VAL A 146 -8.33 -12.11 -0.63
N HIS A 147 -8.88 -11.17 -1.42
CA HIS A 147 -9.48 -9.94 -0.93
C HIS A 147 -10.57 -10.18 0.13
N GLN A 148 -11.42 -11.20 -0.08
CA GLN A 148 -12.43 -11.61 0.90
C GLN A 148 -11.80 -12.10 2.20
N ARG A 149 -10.73 -12.90 2.13
CA ARG A 149 -10.04 -13.47 3.29
C ARG A 149 -9.27 -12.43 4.10
N VAL A 150 -8.85 -11.34 3.48
CA VAL A 150 -8.11 -10.26 4.14
C VAL A 150 -8.99 -9.06 4.53
N GLY A 151 -10.32 -9.22 4.53
CA GLY A 151 -11.25 -8.27 5.13
C GLY A 151 -11.92 -7.30 4.15
N GLN A 152 -11.89 -7.56 2.84
CA GLN A 152 -12.55 -6.75 1.80
C GLN A 152 -12.18 -5.26 1.87
N VAL A 153 -10.91 -4.99 2.13
CA VAL A 153 -10.38 -3.66 2.37
C VAL A 153 -10.49 -2.74 1.15
N GLY A 154 -10.58 -1.43 1.38
CA GLY A 154 -10.42 -0.43 0.32
C GLY A 154 -9.02 -0.50 -0.31
N THR A 155 -8.83 0.06 -1.51
CA THR A 155 -7.53 0.03 -2.20
C THR A 155 -6.99 1.44 -2.48
N PRO A 156 -5.66 1.66 -2.38
CA PRO A 156 -4.65 0.71 -1.93
C PRO A 156 -4.73 0.48 -0.41
N PHE A 157 -4.45 -0.73 0.03
CA PHE A 157 -4.33 -1.08 1.45
C PHE A 157 -3.05 -1.86 1.68
N PHE A 158 -2.36 -1.55 2.76
CA PHE A 158 -1.09 -2.16 3.09
C PHE A 158 -1.20 -2.97 4.39
N TYR A 159 -0.81 -4.24 4.32
CA TYR A 159 -0.49 -5.06 5.47
C TYR A 159 1.01 -5.18 5.58
N VAL A 160 1.58 -4.82 6.71
CA VAL A 160 2.98 -5.11 7.04
C VAL A 160 3.00 -6.32 7.95
N LEU A 161 3.67 -7.35 7.49
CA LEU A 161 3.68 -8.66 8.09
C LEU A 161 5.08 -8.99 8.61
N ARG A 162 5.18 -9.51 9.83
CA ARG A 162 6.41 -10.05 10.40
C ARG A 162 6.36 -11.56 10.40
N LYS A 163 7.45 -12.21 9.94
CA LYS A 163 7.58 -13.67 9.95
C LYS A 163 7.69 -14.19 11.38
N ASN A 164 6.83 -15.12 11.73
CA ASN A 164 6.93 -15.88 12.96
C ASN A 164 7.32 -17.33 12.60
N PRO A 165 8.54 -17.78 12.93
CA PRO A 165 9.00 -19.13 12.58
C PRO A 165 8.00 -20.21 13.02
N GLY A 166 7.59 -21.07 12.08
CA GLY A 166 6.63 -22.15 12.33
C GLY A 166 5.15 -21.72 12.48
N LYS A 167 4.84 -20.41 12.45
CA LYS A 167 3.48 -19.88 12.63
C LYS A 167 2.98 -19.02 11.46
N GLY A 168 3.80 -18.81 10.42
CA GLY A 168 3.48 -17.94 9.31
C GLY A 168 3.74 -16.45 9.61
N TYR A 169 2.87 -15.58 9.15
CA TYR A 169 3.02 -14.13 9.29
C TYR A 169 2.03 -13.54 10.30
N GLU A 170 2.50 -12.56 11.07
CA GLU A 170 1.72 -11.72 11.98
C GLU A 170 1.62 -10.30 11.42
N ILE A 171 0.45 -9.69 11.51
CA ILE A 171 0.21 -8.30 11.09
C ILE A 171 0.81 -7.37 12.16
N VAL A 172 1.78 -6.53 11.79
CA VAL A 172 2.42 -5.57 12.71
C VAL A 172 2.05 -4.12 12.41
N LEU A 173 1.54 -3.83 11.19
CA LEU A 173 1.08 -2.51 10.79
C LEU A 173 0.05 -2.66 9.67
N THR A 174 -0.94 -1.77 9.65
CA THR A 174 -1.87 -1.60 8.51
C THR A 174 -1.93 -0.14 8.10
N HIS A 175 -2.18 0.11 6.81
CA HIS A 175 -2.36 1.46 6.28
C HIS A 175 -3.35 1.43 5.12
N LEU A 176 -4.34 2.33 5.13
CA LEU A 176 -5.29 2.54 4.04
C LEU A 176 -4.92 3.81 3.28
N GLY A 177 -4.94 3.74 1.97
CA GLY A 177 -4.70 4.89 1.09
C GLY A 177 -3.23 5.13 0.76
N LEU A 178 -2.93 6.36 0.32
CA LEU A 178 -1.59 6.74 -0.11
C LEU A 178 -0.63 6.82 1.08
N ILE A 179 0.57 6.28 0.94
CA ILE A 179 1.62 6.46 1.93
C ILE A 179 2.18 7.89 1.82
N PRO A 180 2.32 8.63 2.94
CA PRO A 180 2.69 10.05 2.88
C PRO A 180 4.14 10.26 2.43
N SER A 181 5.03 9.34 2.78
CA SER A 181 6.45 9.39 2.44
C SER A 181 7.05 7.98 2.49
N PRO A 182 7.83 7.55 1.48
CA PRO A 182 8.56 6.28 1.52
C PRO A 182 9.49 6.15 2.73
N ALA A 183 10.16 7.24 3.13
CA ALA A 183 11.10 7.24 4.24
C ALA A 183 10.38 7.05 5.59
N ASP A 184 9.28 7.78 5.81
CA ASP A 184 8.51 7.68 7.05
C ASP A 184 7.80 6.33 7.15
N PHE A 185 7.30 5.82 6.03
CA PHE A 185 6.66 4.52 6.00
C PHE A 185 7.67 3.39 6.27
N LEU A 186 8.87 3.46 5.68
CA LEU A 186 9.95 2.51 6.00
C LEU A 186 10.36 2.58 7.47
N ALA A 187 10.45 3.78 8.04
CA ALA A 187 10.74 3.95 9.48
C ALA A 187 9.64 3.31 10.34
N ALA A 188 8.37 3.49 9.98
CA ALA A 188 7.25 2.84 10.66
C ALA A 188 7.30 1.30 10.54
N ILE A 189 7.60 0.77 9.34
CA ILE A 189 7.79 -0.67 9.09
C ILE A 189 8.87 -1.23 10.02
N THR A 190 10.07 -0.63 10.02
CA THR A 190 11.20 -1.13 10.79
C THR A 190 10.95 -1.06 12.30
N ALA A 191 10.35 0.04 12.78
CA ALA A 191 10.01 0.22 14.19
C ALA A 191 8.97 -0.81 14.66
N LYS A 192 7.88 -1.01 13.89
CA LYS A 192 6.81 -1.95 14.25
C LYS A 192 7.24 -3.41 14.12
N ALA A 193 8.12 -3.71 13.18
CA ALA A 193 8.67 -5.05 13.00
C ALA A 193 9.80 -5.39 13.99
N GLY A 194 10.35 -4.41 14.71
CA GLY A 194 11.46 -4.61 15.64
C GLY A 194 12.79 -4.91 14.96
N ILE A 195 12.99 -4.38 13.73
CA ILE A 195 14.27 -4.51 13.02
C ILE A 195 15.00 -3.17 13.03
N GLN A 196 16.31 -3.25 13.31
CA GLN A 196 17.16 -2.08 13.15
C GLN A 196 17.55 -1.91 11.68
N PRO A 197 17.56 -0.67 11.16
CA PRO A 197 18.00 -0.36 9.81
C PRO A 197 19.48 -0.62 9.58
#